data_d370c68d5f77a1aae59493859e4b2320
#
_entry.id   d370c68d5f77a1aae59493859e4b2320
#
_cell.length_a   1.000
_cell.length_b   1.000
_cell.length_c   1.000
_cell.angle_alpha   90.00
_cell.angle_beta   90.00
_cell.angle_gamma   90.00
#
_symmetry.space_group_name_H-M   'P 1'
#
loop_
_entity.id
_entity.type
_entity.pdbx_description
1 polymer ?
#
loop_
_entity_poly.entity_id
_entity_poly.type
_entity_poly.pdbx_seq_one_letter_code
_entity_poly.pdbx_strand_id
1 'polypeptide(L)'
;LTTPVRRRVRQFLPWALASIAAVFAILTFVWFVNPPTVESEAAQPTDAVVVFAGNPARLETAVELMENGVAPYLVIPNGNTSDVGTNLCEEQASFEVFCPDTEEISTWGEAQEIGRLALGRGWSRLTAVTSVYHVHRATTLLRRCYEGEIEVVTPQRDIDSEWVGKVGHEWIGLLASIVLYPTC
;
A
#
# COMPACT_ATOMS: atom_id res chain seq x y z
N LEU A 1 25.97 22.62 -43.60
CA LEU A 1 26.03 21.14 -43.64
C LEU A 1 25.36 20.58 -42.40
N THR A 2 24.03 20.43 -42.42
CA THR A 2 23.28 19.68 -41.39
C THR A 2 23.49 18.22 -41.67
N THR A 3 24.20 17.53 -40.81
CA THR A 3 24.48 16.09 -40.94
C THR A 3 23.15 15.31 -41.01
N PRO A 4 23.01 14.28 -41.85
CA PRO A 4 21.78 13.48 -42.03
C PRO A 4 21.31 12.83 -40.71
N VAL A 5 22.18 12.63 -39.73
CA VAL A 5 21.89 12.13 -38.38
C VAL A 5 21.00 13.09 -37.60
N ARG A 6 21.25 14.40 -37.62
CA ARG A 6 20.44 15.42 -36.94
C ARG A 6 18.99 15.45 -37.43
N ARG A 7 18.77 15.25 -38.74
CA ARG A 7 17.43 15.26 -39.35
C ARG A 7 16.63 14.01 -38.93
N ARG A 8 17.28 12.82 -38.88
CA ARG A 8 16.61 11.58 -38.44
C ARG A 8 16.24 11.64 -36.94
N VAL A 9 17.14 12.05 -36.06
CA VAL A 9 16.87 12.24 -34.64
C VAL A 9 15.67 13.15 -34.41
N ARG A 10 15.58 14.28 -35.15
CA ARG A 10 14.47 15.24 -35.03
C ARG A 10 13.12 14.66 -35.50
N GLN A 11 13.12 13.68 -36.41
CA GLN A 11 11.89 13.01 -36.87
C GLN A 11 11.41 11.93 -35.90
N PHE A 12 12.31 11.20 -35.21
CA PHE A 12 11.95 10.14 -34.26
C PHE A 12 11.71 10.65 -32.85
N LEU A 13 12.25 11.81 -32.47
CA LEU A 13 12.11 12.38 -31.13
C LEU A 13 10.64 12.51 -30.66
N PRO A 14 9.69 13.06 -31.46
CA PRO A 14 8.30 13.16 -31.02
C PRO A 14 7.64 11.80 -30.80
N TRP A 15 7.96 10.80 -31.62
CA TRP A 15 7.44 9.44 -31.43
C TRP A 15 8.01 8.76 -30.19
N ALA A 16 9.31 8.96 -29.90
CA ALA A 16 9.92 8.46 -28.69
C ALA A 16 9.31 9.10 -27.44
N LEU A 17 9.10 10.42 -27.45
CA LEU A 17 8.45 11.12 -26.34
C LEU A 17 6.99 10.67 -26.15
N ALA A 18 6.25 10.48 -27.24
CA ALA A 18 4.88 9.97 -27.17
C ALA A 18 4.83 8.54 -26.59
N SER A 19 5.78 7.68 -26.99
CA SER A 19 5.88 6.31 -26.43
C SER A 19 6.21 6.33 -24.94
N ILE A 20 7.15 7.16 -24.50
CA ILE A 20 7.48 7.33 -23.07
C ILE A 20 6.27 7.82 -22.28
N ALA A 21 5.56 8.83 -22.80
CA ALA A 21 4.36 9.36 -22.17
C ALA A 21 3.25 8.29 -22.07
N ALA A 22 3.07 7.49 -23.11
CA ALA A 22 2.08 6.40 -23.12
C ALA A 22 2.44 5.32 -22.08
N VAL A 23 3.71 4.90 -22.03
CA VAL A 23 4.18 3.93 -21.03
C VAL A 23 3.99 4.48 -19.60
N PHE A 24 4.36 5.74 -19.37
CA PHE A 24 4.16 6.37 -18.07
C PHE A 24 2.67 6.42 -17.68
N ALA A 25 1.79 6.77 -18.61
CA ALA A 25 0.34 6.81 -18.36
C ALA A 25 -0.20 5.39 -18.04
N ILE A 26 0.25 4.36 -18.77
CA ILE A 26 -0.14 2.96 -18.52
C ILE A 26 0.33 2.51 -17.13
N LEU A 27 1.59 2.77 -16.78
CA LEU A 27 2.13 2.43 -15.46
C LEU A 27 1.37 3.15 -14.35
N THR A 28 1.09 4.45 -14.52
CA THR A 28 0.29 5.21 -13.55
C THR A 28 -1.10 4.59 -13.39
N PHE A 29 -1.74 4.22 -14.48
CA PHE A 29 -3.06 3.59 -14.43
C PHE A 29 -3.02 2.25 -13.69
N VAL A 30 -2.12 1.33 -14.06
CA VAL A 30 -2.02 -0.01 -13.47
C VAL A 30 -1.64 0.05 -11.99
N TRP A 31 -0.74 0.94 -11.61
CA TRP A 31 -0.20 0.95 -10.23
C TRP A 31 -1.02 1.75 -9.24
N PHE A 32 -1.71 2.80 -9.70
CA PHE A 32 -2.37 3.75 -8.79
C PHE A 32 -3.88 3.92 -9.04
N VAL A 33 -4.39 3.49 -10.20
CA VAL A 33 -5.82 3.57 -10.50
C VAL A 33 -6.48 2.21 -10.42
N ASN A 34 -5.81 1.17 -10.90
CA ASN A 34 -6.37 -0.19 -10.95
C ASN A 34 -5.33 -1.24 -10.50
N PRO A 35 -4.77 -1.12 -9.29
CA PRO A 35 -3.89 -2.14 -8.76
C PRO A 35 -4.66 -3.44 -8.50
N PRO A 36 -3.97 -4.59 -8.40
CA PRO A 36 -4.60 -5.85 -8.04
C PRO A 36 -5.05 -5.81 -6.57
N THR A 37 -6.36 -5.80 -6.36
CA THR A 37 -7.01 -5.81 -5.04
C THR A 37 -8.18 -6.76 -5.04
N VAL A 38 -8.60 -7.19 -3.85
CA VAL A 38 -9.77 -8.02 -3.62
C VAL A 38 -10.87 -7.16 -3.00
N GLU A 39 -12.11 -7.39 -3.38
CA GLU A 39 -13.27 -6.78 -2.72
C GLU A 39 -13.40 -7.34 -1.29
N SER A 40 -13.87 -6.53 -0.35
CA SER A 40 -13.98 -6.93 1.07
C SER A 40 -14.78 -8.22 1.26
N GLU A 41 -15.89 -8.36 0.51
CA GLU A 41 -16.77 -9.53 0.57
C GLU A 41 -16.15 -10.81 -0.02
N ALA A 42 -15.09 -10.66 -0.83
CA ALA A 42 -14.37 -11.78 -1.44
C ALA A 42 -13.07 -12.13 -0.70
N ALA A 43 -12.73 -11.39 0.37
CA ALA A 43 -11.52 -11.62 1.15
C ALA A 43 -11.51 -13.04 1.75
N GLN A 44 -10.38 -13.72 1.59
CA GLN A 44 -10.22 -15.08 2.10
C GLN A 44 -9.72 -15.06 3.56
N PRO A 45 -9.98 -16.12 4.34
CA PRO A 45 -9.43 -16.22 5.70
C PRO A 45 -7.91 -16.08 5.71
N THR A 46 -7.40 -15.25 6.60
CA THR A 46 -5.97 -14.97 6.79
C THR A 46 -5.58 -15.01 8.26
N ASP A 47 -4.27 -15.00 8.55
CA ASP A 47 -3.79 -15.03 9.93
C ASP A 47 -4.01 -13.68 10.62
N ALA A 48 -3.84 -12.57 9.88
CA ALA A 48 -4.08 -11.23 10.41
C ALA A 48 -4.51 -10.24 9.32
N VAL A 49 -5.34 -9.27 9.71
CA VAL A 49 -5.57 -8.03 8.96
C VAL A 49 -4.58 -6.99 9.44
N VAL A 50 -3.88 -6.33 8.53
CA VAL A 50 -2.89 -5.28 8.84
C VAL A 50 -3.27 -3.98 8.14
N VAL A 51 -3.26 -2.86 8.86
CA VAL A 51 -3.72 -1.56 8.35
C VAL A 51 -2.52 -0.61 8.21
N PHE A 52 -2.29 -0.11 7.00
CA PHE A 52 -1.32 0.97 6.80
C PHE A 52 -1.92 2.31 7.18
N ALA A 53 -1.19 3.12 7.95
CA ALA A 53 -1.66 4.42 8.42
C ALA A 53 -2.02 5.40 7.29
N GLY A 54 -2.86 6.38 7.59
CA GLY A 54 -3.25 7.46 6.68
C GLY A 54 -4.77 7.69 6.67
N ASN A 55 -5.47 7.33 5.60
CA ASN A 55 -6.91 7.58 5.46
C ASN A 55 -7.72 6.76 6.49
N PRO A 56 -8.60 7.39 7.29
CA PRO A 56 -9.47 6.70 8.27
C PRO A 56 -10.32 5.58 7.67
N ALA A 57 -10.78 5.71 6.43
CA ALA A 57 -11.55 4.67 5.74
C ALA A 57 -10.83 3.31 5.66
N ARG A 58 -9.49 3.28 5.74
CA ARG A 58 -8.73 2.02 5.81
C ARG A 58 -9.03 1.25 7.09
N LEU A 59 -9.10 1.96 8.21
CA LEU A 59 -9.40 1.34 9.49
C LEU A 59 -10.84 0.86 9.57
N GLU A 60 -11.80 1.65 9.03
CA GLU A 60 -13.20 1.23 8.94
C GLU A 60 -13.34 -0.06 8.12
N THR A 61 -12.67 -0.14 6.95
CA THR A 61 -12.64 -1.37 6.13
C THR A 61 -12.01 -2.54 6.88
N ALA A 62 -10.93 -2.31 7.63
CA ALA A 62 -10.28 -3.36 8.39
C ALA A 62 -11.19 -3.89 9.52
N VAL A 63 -11.90 -3.02 10.23
CA VAL A 63 -12.87 -3.42 11.25
C VAL A 63 -13.98 -4.26 10.62
N GLU A 64 -14.51 -3.86 9.47
CA GLU A 64 -15.51 -4.65 8.73
C GLU A 64 -15.00 -6.06 8.39
N LEU A 65 -13.75 -6.19 7.91
CA LEU A 65 -13.13 -7.50 7.66
C LEU A 65 -13.01 -8.34 8.94
N MET A 66 -12.65 -7.72 10.06
CA MET A 66 -12.57 -8.40 11.36
C MET A 66 -13.93 -8.85 11.84
N GLU A 67 -14.97 -8.03 11.73
CA GLU A 67 -16.35 -8.39 12.09
C GLU A 67 -16.91 -9.52 11.22
N ASN A 68 -16.48 -9.58 9.95
CA ASN A 68 -16.80 -10.67 9.03
C ASN A 68 -15.96 -11.94 9.27
N GLY A 69 -15.05 -11.93 10.25
CA GLY A 69 -14.25 -13.09 10.65
C GLY A 69 -13.16 -13.47 9.66
N VAL A 70 -12.64 -12.52 8.88
CA VAL A 70 -11.56 -12.76 7.92
C VAL A 70 -10.26 -13.17 8.63
N ALA A 71 -10.00 -12.64 9.85
CA ALA A 71 -8.82 -12.99 10.62
C ALA A 71 -9.08 -12.93 12.13
N PRO A 72 -8.30 -13.63 12.97
CA PRO A 72 -8.36 -13.49 14.42
C PRO A 72 -7.64 -12.25 14.95
N TYR A 73 -6.72 -11.66 14.19
CA TYR A 73 -5.84 -10.58 14.63
C TYR A 73 -5.95 -9.36 13.75
N LEU A 74 -6.02 -8.16 14.37
CA LEU A 74 -5.90 -6.88 13.72
C LEU A 74 -4.58 -6.21 14.14
N VAL A 75 -3.79 -5.72 13.18
CA VAL A 75 -2.55 -4.98 13.44
C VAL A 75 -2.69 -3.55 12.94
N ILE A 76 -2.50 -2.59 13.84
CA ILE A 76 -2.58 -1.15 13.57
C ILE A 76 -1.24 -0.51 13.97
N PRO A 77 -0.20 -0.54 13.11
CA PRO A 77 1.07 0.08 13.43
C PRO A 77 0.89 1.59 13.73
N ASN A 78 1.58 2.08 14.76
CA ASN A 78 1.43 3.44 15.28
C ASN A 78 -0.01 3.80 15.68
N GLY A 79 -0.78 2.86 16.08
CA GLY A 79 -2.17 2.72 16.57
C GLY A 79 -3.12 3.89 16.52
N ASN A 80 -2.63 5.10 16.27
CA ASN A 80 -3.29 6.25 16.79
C ASN A 80 -3.31 7.47 15.89
N THR A 81 -3.69 7.28 14.64
CA THR A 81 -3.91 8.42 13.72
C THR A 81 -5.38 8.87 13.65
N SER A 82 -6.28 8.20 14.35
CA SER A 82 -7.71 8.54 14.42
C SER A 82 -8.30 8.13 15.77
N ASP A 83 -9.38 8.79 16.18
CA ASP A 83 -10.11 8.45 17.42
C ASP A 83 -10.56 6.98 17.44
N VAL A 84 -10.94 6.43 16.29
CA VAL A 84 -11.32 5.01 16.15
C VAL A 84 -10.12 4.09 16.43
N GLY A 85 -8.94 4.43 15.92
CA GLY A 85 -7.70 3.66 16.16
C GLY A 85 -7.30 3.67 17.62
N THR A 86 -7.39 4.84 18.30
CA THR A 86 -7.13 4.98 19.74
C THR A 86 -8.06 4.07 20.52
N ASN A 87 -9.35 4.13 20.27
CA ASN A 87 -10.34 3.33 20.97
C ASN A 87 -10.08 1.83 20.81
N LEU A 88 -9.76 1.37 19.58
CA LEU A 88 -9.45 -0.04 19.33
C LEU A 88 -8.18 -0.52 20.02
N CYS A 89 -7.19 0.35 20.22
CA CYS A 89 -5.96 0.01 20.93
C CYS A 89 -6.11 0.01 22.45
N GLU A 90 -7.04 0.77 22.99
CA GLU A 90 -7.26 0.95 24.43
C GLU A 90 -8.45 0.13 24.98
N GLU A 91 -9.46 -0.14 24.15
CA GLU A 91 -10.68 -0.85 24.53
C GLU A 91 -10.65 -2.32 24.12
N GLN A 92 -11.47 -3.15 24.79
CA GLN A 92 -11.67 -4.55 24.42
C GLN A 92 -12.55 -4.65 23.17
N ALA A 93 -11.94 -5.00 22.05
CA ALA A 93 -12.66 -5.41 20.83
C ALA A 93 -13.12 -6.89 20.93
N SER A 94 -13.99 -7.31 20.02
CA SER A 94 -14.42 -8.71 19.88
C SER A 94 -13.32 -9.62 19.30
N PHE A 95 -12.20 -9.03 18.85
CA PHE A 95 -11.03 -9.65 18.24
C PHE A 95 -9.75 -9.09 18.89
N GLU A 96 -8.63 -9.77 18.71
CA GLU A 96 -7.36 -9.36 19.29
C GLU A 96 -6.69 -8.28 18.44
N VAL A 97 -6.32 -7.15 19.07
CA VAL A 97 -5.73 -5.97 18.40
C VAL A 97 -4.29 -5.78 18.86
N PHE A 98 -3.39 -5.57 17.89
CA PHE A 98 -1.99 -5.21 18.13
C PHE A 98 -1.75 -3.81 17.60
N CYS A 99 -1.27 -2.91 18.45
CA CYS A 99 -0.94 -1.54 18.11
C CYS A 99 0.56 -1.27 18.39
N PRO A 100 1.45 -1.88 17.61
CA PRO A 100 2.87 -1.69 17.85
C PRO A 100 3.32 -0.29 17.43
N ASP A 101 4.20 0.30 18.23
CA ASP A 101 4.93 1.49 17.84
C ASP A 101 6.01 1.12 16.83
N THR A 102 6.18 1.92 15.79
CA THR A 102 7.26 1.77 14.82
C THR A 102 8.44 2.67 15.16
N GLU A 103 9.67 2.21 14.91
CA GLU A 103 10.86 3.04 15.11
C GLU A 103 10.86 4.28 14.21
N GLU A 104 10.31 4.15 13.00
CA GLU A 104 10.15 5.22 12.04
C GLU A 104 8.68 5.34 11.63
N ILE A 105 8.12 6.55 11.73
CA ILE A 105 6.76 6.85 11.26
C ILE A 105 6.77 6.95 9.72
N SER A 106 6.81 5.80 9.09
CA SER A 106 6.85 5.66 7.63
C SER A 106 6.24 4.33 7.22
N THR A 107 5.85 4.20 5.95
CA THR A 107 5.36 2.93 5.40
C THR A 107 6.40 1.81 5.50
N TRP A 108 7.69 2.15 5.50
CA TRP A 108 8.76 1.18 5.70
C TRP A 108 8.83 0.69 7.16
N GLY A 109 8.74 1.60 8.13
CA GLY A 109 8.67 1.23 9.54
C GLY A 109 7.45 0.37 9.86
N GLU A 110 6.28 0.70 9.29
CA GLU A 110 5.08 -0.13 9.40
C GLU A 110 5.32 -1.54 8.83
N ALA A 111 5.92 -1.63 7.63
CA ALA A 111 6.21 -2.91 6.98
C ALA A 111 7.18 -3.77 7.80
N GLN A 112 8.22 -3.16 8.41
CA GLN A 112 9.16 -3.86 9.30
C GLN A 112 8.46 -4.44 10.51
N GLU A 113 7.63 -3.63 11.17
CA GLU A 113 6.94 -4.08 12.39
C GLU A 113 5.91 -5.15 12.10
N ILE A 114 5.15 -5.04 11.00
CA ILE A 114 4.24 -6.09 10.53
C ILE A 114 5.03 -7.38 10.24
N GLY A 115 6.16 -7.29 9.53
CA GLY A 115 7.00 -8.45 9.23
C GLY A 115 7.57 -9.11 10.48
N ARG A 116 8.01 -8.33 11.46
CA ARG A 116 8.51 -8.81 12.76
C ARG A 116 7.43 -9.56 13.53
N LEU A 117 6.22 -9.01 13.60
CA LEU A 117 5.09 -9.67 14.26
C LEU A 117 4.70 -10.96 13.53
N ALA A 118 4.61 -10.92 12.22
CA ALA A 118 4.25 -12.08 11.40
C ALA A 118 5.26 -13.23 11.58
N LEU A 119 6.54 -12.92 11.57
CA LEU A 119 7.60 -13.89 11.82
C LEU A 119 7.52 -14.49 13.25
N GLY A 120 7.36 -13.62 14.25
CA GLY A 120 7.29 -14.05 15.65
C GLY A 120 6.07 -14.90 15.97
N ARG A 121 5.00 -14.79 15.19
CA ARG A 121 3.74 -15.53 15.36
C ARG A 121 3.57 -16.68 14.37
N GLY A 122 4.47 -16.82 13.40
CA GLY A 122 4.38 -17.85 12.37
C GLY A 122 3.24 -17.63 11.40
N TRP A 123 2.83 -16.37 11.17
CA TRP A 123 1.79 -16.04 10.20
C TRP A 123 2.29 -16.29 8.77
N SER A 124 1.46 -16.89 7.96
CA SER A 124 1.74 -17.27 6.58
C SER A 124 0.94 -16.49 5.55
N ARG A 125 -0.16 -15.86 5.99
CA ARG A 125 -1.07 -15.12 5.12
C ARG A 125 -1.60 -13.88 5.82
N LEU A 126 -1.50 -12.73 5.14
CA LEU A 126 -1.96 -11.44 5.65
C LEU A 126 -2.95 -10.79 4.68
N THR A 127 -3.96 -10.11 5.23
CA THR A 127 -4.79 -9.16 4.50
C THR A 127 -4.29 -7.75 4.81
N ALA A 128 -3.73 -7.07 3.82
CA ALA A 128 -3.25 -5.70 3.95
C ALA A 128 -4.34 -4.72 3.51
N VAL A 129 -4.72 -3.80 4.39
CA VAL A 129 -5.70 -2.75 4.09
C VAL A 129 -4.99 -1.42 3.86
N THR A 130 -5.19 -0.85 2.68
CA THR A 130 -4.59 0.44 2.29
C THR A 130 -5.42 1.15 1.20
N SER A 131 -5.12 2.40 0.89
CA SER A 131 -5.81 3.12 -0.20
C SER A 131 -5.32 2.67 -1.58
N VAL A 132 -6.19 2.72 -2.58
CA VAL A 132 -5.91 2.30 -3.97
C VAL A 132 -4.59 2.88 -4.49
N TYR A 133 -4.37 4.19 -4.34
CA TYR A 133 -3.14 4.86 -4.79
C TYR A 133 -1.88 4.41 -4.04
N HIS A 134 -2.02 3.81 -2.86
CA HIS A 134 -0.91 3.41 -1.99
C HIS A 134 -0.55 1.91 -2.09
N VAL A 135 -1.40 1.09 -2.70
CA VAL A 135 -1.24 -0.38 -2.80
C VAL A 135 0.15 -0.79 -3.24
N HIS A 136 0.65 -0.18 -4.33
CA HIS A 136 1.93 -0.61 -4.91
C HIS A 136 3.12 -0.35 -3.98
N ARG A 137 3.17 0.82 -3.32
CA ARG A 137 4.25 1.14 -2.38
C ARG A 137 4.16 0.31 -1.10
N ALA A 138 2.98 0.20 -0.51
CA ALA A 138 2.77 -0.59 0.71
C ALA A 138 3.15 -2.06 0.50
N THR A 139 2.67 -2.70 -0.57
CA THR A 139 2.99 -4.09 -0.86
C THR A 139 4.45 -4.31 -1.24
N THR A 140 5.08 -3.36 -1.95
CA THR A 140 6.52 -3.45 -2.28
C THR A 140 7.38 -3.45 -1.02
N LEU A 141 7.07 -2.59 -0.05
CA LEU A 141 7.80 -2.52 1.22
C LEU A 141 7.48 -3.73 2.11
N LEU A 142 6.21 -4.10 2.22
CA LEU A 142 5.82 -5.26 3.04
C LEU A 142 6.45 -6.57 2.54
N ARG A 143 6.52 -6.80 1.24
CA ARG A 143 7.17 -7.99 0.66
C ARG A 143 8.67 -8.09 0.90
N ARG A 144 9.32 -7.03 1.33
CA ARG A 144 10.72 -7.07 1.76
C ARG A 144 10.87 -7.63 3.17
N CYS A 145 9.85 -7.42 4.01
CA CYS A 145 9.84 -7.80 5.42
C CYS A 145 9.00 -9.05 5.71
N TYR A 146 8.22 -9.51 4.74
CA TYR A 146 7.32 -10.64 4.90
C TYR A 146 7.29 -11.51 3.65
N GLU A 147 7.60 -12.81 3.82
CA GLU A 147 7.70 -13.79 2.73
C GLU A 147 6.37 -14.55 2.46
N GLY A 148 5.36 -14.39 3.32
CA GLY A 148 4.06 -15.05 3.18
C GLY A 148 3.15 -14.43 2.10
N GLU A 149 1.96 -14.96 1.99
CA GLU A 149 0.95 -14.46 1.06
C GLU A 149 0.36 -13.14 1.56
N ILE A 150 0.21 -12.18 0.66
CA ILE A 150 -0.40 -10.88 0.92
C ILE A 150 -1.59 -10.71 -0.01
N GLU A 151 -2.77 -10.66 0.58
CA GLU A 151 -4.00 -10.22 -0.06
C GLU A 151 -4.21 -8.73 0.25
N VAL A 152 -4.68 -7.94 -0.71
CA VAL A 152 -4.86 -6.50 -0.51
C VAL A 152 -6.31 -6.12 -0.68
N VAL A 153 -6.85 -5.47 0.32
CA VAL A 153 -8.19 -4.89 0.31
C VAL A 153 -8.07 -3.37 0.39
N THR A 154 -8.90 -2.66 -0.35
CA THR A 154 -8.94 -1.20 -0.33
C THR A 154 -10.35 -0.72 0.02
N PRO A 155 -10.49 0.39 0.76
CA PRO A 155 -11.77 1.06 0.89
C PRO A 155 -12.40 1.34 -0.48
N GLN A 156 -13.72 1.52 -0.51
CA GLN A 156 -14.38 1.96 -1.74
C GLN A 156 -13.67 3.16 -2.34
N ARG A 157 -13.57 3.19 -3.66
CA ARG A 157 -12.78 4.20 -4.39
C ARG A 157 -13.41 5.57 -4.24
N ASP A 158 -12.76 6.43 -3.48
CA ASP A 158 -12.99 7.87 -3.53
C ASP A 158 -11.88 8.53 -4.37
N ILE A 159 -12.19 8.80 -5.64
CA ILE A 159 -11.35 9.67 -6.47
C ILE A 159 -11.79 11.11 -6.15
N ASP A 160 -11.08 11.72 -5.22
CA ASP A 160 -11.30 13.11 -4.81
C ASP A 160 -10.44 14.10 -5.63
N SER A 161 -10.65 15.40 -5.38
CA SER A 161 -9.87 16.47 -6.04
C SER A 161 -8.36 16.43 -5.72
N GLU A 162 -7.94 15.74 -4.66
CA GLU A 162 -6.55 15.62 -4.24
C GLU A 162 -5.84 14.40 -4.87
N TRP A 163 -6.60 13.55 -5.57
CA TRP A 163 -6.10 12.28 -6.09
C TRP A 163 -4.84 12.41 -6.94
N VAL A 164 -4.77 13.42 -7.83
CA VAL A 164 -3.58 13.67 -8.67
C VAL A 164 -2.36 13.97 -7.81
N GLY A 165 -2.52 14.75 -6.75
CA GLY A 165 -1.45 15.05 -5.79
C GLY A 165 -1.00 13.81 -5.04
N LYS A 166 -1.94 12.96 -4.61
CA LYS A 166 -1.67 11.68 -3.94
C LYS A 166 -0.88 10.74 -4.84
N VAL A 167 -1.27 10.58 -6.11
CA VAL A 167 -0.54 9.78 -7.10
C VAL A 167 0.88 10.32 -7.35
N GLY A 168 1.03 11.63 -7.46
CA GLY A 168 2.35 12.27 -7.59
C GLY A 168 3.24 11.97 -6.39
N HIS A 169 2.70 12.07 -5.17
CA HIS A 169 3.39 11.71 -3.94
C HIS A 169 3.80 10.23 -3.91
N GLU A 170 2.93 9.34 -4.35
CA GLU A 170 3.21 7.89 -4.39
C GLU A 170 4.31 7.53 -5.40
N TRP A 171 4.40 8.21 -6.54
CA TRP A 171 5.52 8.04 -7.47
C TRP A 171 6.86 8.38 -6.81
N ILE A 172 6.91 9.51 -6.10
CA ILE A 172 8.13 9.94 -5.38
C ILE A 172 8.44 8.95 -4.25
N GLY A 173 7.44 8.56 -3.46
CA GLY A 173 7.58 7.60 -2.37
C GLY A 173 8.04 6.22 -2.85
N LEU A 174 7.55 5.75 -4.00
CA LEU A 174 7.96 4.50 -4.59
C LEU A 174 9.43 4.55 -5.05
N LEU A 175 9.83 5.61 -5.74
CA LEU A 175 11.23 5.80 -6.15
C LEU A 175 12.16 5.90 -4.93
N ALA A 176 11.76 6.64 -3.90
CA ALA A 176 12.49 6.71 -2.64
C ALA A 176 12.60 5.34 -1.97
N SER A 177 11.52 4.55 -1.96
CA SER A 177 11.54 3.21 -1.38
C SER A 177 12.51 2.25 -2.09
N ILE A 178 12.69 2.38 -3.40
CA ILE A 178 13.64 1.56 -4.17
C ILE A 178 15.09 1.91 -3.83
N VAL A 179 15.36 3.21 -3.61
CA VAL A 179 16.74 3.70 -3.41
C VAL A 179 17.15 3.66 -1.93
N LEU A 180 16.26 4.06 -1.02
CA LEU A 180 16.58 4.25 0.40
C LEU A 180 16.33 2.97 1.23
N TYR A 181 15.37 2.16 0.83
CA TYR A 181 14.94 0.97 1.58
C TYR A 181 14.98 -0.30 0.72
N PRO A 182 16.18 -0.72 0.23
CA PRO A 182 16.29 -1.87 -0.68
C PRO A 182 16.00 -3.22 -0.02
N THR A 183 16.14 -3.29 1.31
CA THR A 183 15.90 -4.49 2.13
C THR A 183 14.92 -4.19 3.26
N CYS A 184 14.50 -5.18 4.01
CA CYS A 184 13.78 -4.98 5.27
C CYS A 184 14.68 -4.38 6.35
#